data_89df0fbc0680417a2f52ea5ca3f44d84
#
_entry.id   89df0fbc0680417a2f52ea5ca3f44d84
#
_cell.length_a   1.000
_cell.length_b   1.000
_cell.length_c   1.000
_cell.angle_alpha   90.00
_cell.angle_beta   90.00
_cell.angle_gamma   90.00
#
_symmetry.space_group_name_H-M   'P 1'
#
loop_
_entity.id
_entity.type
_entity.pdbx_description
1 polymer ?
#
loop_
_entity_poly.entity_id
_entity_poly.type
_entity_poly.pdbx_seq_one_letter_code
_entity_poly.pdbx_strand_id
1 'polypeptide(L)'
;MELSNICEYSSKRIDSSLLTVENYVSTENMMQNKGGITLAAKVPVENSVEFLPGDILISNIRPYFRKIWLSDKKGGCSSDVLCIRALPGTDSTYLYYLLSQDSFFDYVMSGAKGCKMPRGDKSQIMQWDVALPNFEAQHRIASILKSIDDNIQLKNWINHNLT
;
A
#
# COMPACT_ATOMS: atom_id res chain seq x y z
N MET A 1 -4.68 -16.90 11.19
CA MET A 1 -5.43 -17.01 9.92
C MET A 1 -4.60 -16.42 8.78
N GLU A 2 -4.89 -16.82 7.57
CA GLU A 2 -4.19 -16.26 6.41
C GLU A 2 -4.67 -14.84 6.08
N LEU A 3 -3.79 -14.04 5.50
CA LEU A 3 -4.09 -12.68 5.06
C LEU A 3 -5.30 -12.64 4.10
N SER A 4 -5.48 -13.67 3.27
CA SER A 4 -6.61 -13.79 2.35
C SER A 4 -7.98 -13.79 3.04
N ASN A 5 -8.04 -14.03 4.33
CA ASN A 5 -9.30 -13.98 5.09
C ASN A 5 -9.73 -12.57 5.43
N ILE A 6 -8.84 -11.59 5.34
CA ILE A 6 -9.11 -10.22 5.78
C ILE A 6 -8.96 -9.17 4.67
N CYS A 7 -8.39 -9.54 3.54
CA CYS A 7 -8.24 -8.64 2.40
C CYS A 7 -8.16 -9.41 1.08
N GLU A 8 -8.26 -8.67 -0.02
CA GLU A 8 -8.17 -9.24 -1.37
C GLU A 8 -7.46 -8.27 -2.31
N TYR A 9 -6.99 -8.77 -3.45
CA TYR A 9 -6.49 -7.91 -4.51
C TYR A 9 -7.65 -7.31 -5.29
N SER A 10 -7.57 -6.00 -5.58
CA SER A 10 -8.52 -5.36 -6.50
C SER A 10 -8.22 -5.80 -7.93
N SER A 11 -9.26 -6.15 -8.67
CA SER A 11 -9.15 -6.58 -10.06
C SER A 11 -9.93 -5.69 -11.04
N LYS A 12 -10.72 -4.75 -10.53
CA LYS A 12 -11.49 -3.82 -11.37
C LYS A 12 -10.55 -2.93 -12.16
N ARG A 13 -10.92 -2.61 -13.38
CA ARG A 13 -10.13 -1.75 -14.28
C ARG A 13 -10.72 -0.36 -14.34
N ILE A 14 -9.86 0.63 -14.53
CA ILE A 14 -10.23 2.02 -14.78
C ILE A 14 -9.71 2.43 -16.16
N ASP A 15 -10.52 3.19 -16.89
CA ASP A 15 -10.15 3.70 -18.20
C ASP A 15 -9.02 4.73 -18.07
N SER A 16 -8.06 4.69 -18.98
CA SER A 16 -6.92 5.60 -18.98
C SER A 16 -7.32 7.08 -19.13
N SER A 17 -8.48 7.35 -19.74
CA SER A 17 -8.99 8.72 -19.88
C SER A 17 -9.31 9.40 -18.53
N LEU A 18 -9.52 8.59 -17.48
CA LEU A 18 -9.80 9.06 -16.12
C LEU A 18 -8.53 9.23 -15.27
N LEU A 19 -7.37 8.91 -15.83
CA LEU A 19 -6.10 8.96 -15.12
C LEU A 19 -5.36 10.27 -15.39
N THR A 20 -4.73 10.79 -14.33
CA THR A 20 -3.88 11.98 -14.37
C THR A 20 -2.58 11.67 -13.62
N VAL A 21 -1.61 12.58 -13.69
CA VAL A 21 -0.37 12.46 -12.93
C VAL A 21 -0.60 12.48 -11.41
N GLU A 22 -1.76 12.94 -10.98
CA GLU A 22 -2.12 13.02 -9.56
C GLU A 22 -2.76 11.74 -9.03
N ASN A 23 -3.41 10.95 -9.89
CA ASN A 23 -4.13 9.75 -9.47
C ASN A 23 -3.61 8.45 -10.09
N TYR A 24 -2.46 8.47 -10.74
CA TYR A 24 -1.81 7.27 -11.24
C TYR A 24 -0.60 6.90 -10.37
N VAL A 25 -0.53 5.64 -9.98
CA VAL A 25 0.55 5.12 -9.13
C VAL A 25 1.27 3.99 -9.83
N SER A 26 2.58 4.15 -9.98
CA SER A 26 3.50 3.10 -10.42
C SER A 26 4.58 2.90 -9.35
N THR A 27 5.44 1.92 -9.54
CA THR A 27 6.54 1.70 -8.60
C THR A 27 7.51 2.90 -8.58
N GLU A 28 7.55 3.68 -9.65
CA GLU A 28 8.47 4.82 -9.80
C GLU A 28 8.07 6.05 -8.97
N ASN A 29 6.77 6.26 -8.77
CA ASN A 29 6.30 7.39 -7.96
C ASN A 29 5.87 6.99 -6.54
N MET A 30 6.18 5.79 -6.11
CA MET A 30 6.10 5.36 -4.72
C MET A 30 7.45 5.58 -4.04
N MET A 31 7.42 6.20 -2.86
CA MET A 31 8.64 6.52 -2.11
C MET A 31 9.05 5.36 -1.20
N GLN A 32 10.36 5.16 -1.06
CA GLN A 32 10.92 4.12 -0.21
C GLN A 32 10.60 4.36 1.27
N ASN A 33 10.71 3.31 2.06
CA ASN A 33 10.56 3.37 3.52
C ASN A 33 9.22 3.96 3.95
N LYS A 34 8.13 3.51 3.32
CA LYS A 34 6.76 3.91 3.66
C LYS A 34 6.52 5.41 3.47
N GLY A 35 7.20 5.99 2.49
CA GLY A 35 7.19 7.45 2.24
C GLY A 35 5.99 7.98 1.47
N GLY A 36 5.05 7.11 1.07
CA GLY A 36 3.88 7.53 0.31
C GLY A 36 4.14 7.61 -1.20
N ILE A 37 3.47 8.54 -1.85
CA ILE A 37 3.56 8.71 -3.31
C ILE A 37 3.92 10.15 -3.69
N THR A 38 4.42 10.30 -4.92
CA THR A 38 4.64 11.60 -5.57
C THR A 38 3.79 11.67 -6.84
N LEU A 39 3.87 12.76 -7.57
CA LEU A 39 3.22 12.87 -8.88
C LEU A 39 3.85 11.90 -9.86
N ALA A 40 3.03 11.26 -10.70
CA ALA A 40 3.51 10.40 -11.77
C ALA A 40 4.22 11.23 -12.85
N ALA A 41 5.28 10.67 -13.43
CA ALA A 41 5.98 11.32 -14.54
C ALA A 41 5.14 11.28 -15.83
N LYS A 42 4.34 10.23 -16.00
CA LYS A 42 3.48 10.03 -17.16
C LYS A 42 2.31 9.11 -16.80
N VAL A 43 1.27 9.17 -17.61
CA VAL A 43 0.06 8.35 -17.46
C VAL A 43 0.03 7.32 -18.58
N PRO A 44 -0.33 6.04 -18.32
CA PRO A 44 -0.40 5.02 -19.36
C PRO A 44 -1.55 5.28 -20.33
N VAL A 45 -1.42 4.74 -21.54
CA VAL A 45 -2.49 4.78 -22.53
C VAL A 45 -3.46 3.61 -22.39
N GLU A 46 -3.08 2.60 -21.63
CA GLU A 46 -3.87 1.39 -21.40
C GLU A 46 -4.67 1.50 -20.11
N ASN A 47 -5.72 0.68 -19.99
CA ASN A 47 -6.47 0.59 -18.75
C ASN A 47 -5.59 0.03 -17.64
N SER A 48 -5.84 0.53 -16.43
CA SER A 48 -5.09 0.16 -15.24
C SER A 48 -6.00 -0.48 -14.20
N VAL A 49 -5.41 -1.10 -13.18
CA VAL A 49 -6.18 -1.56 -12.02
C VAL A 49 -6.68 -0.35 -11.25
N GLU A 50 -7.98 -0.30 -10.97
CA GLU A 50 -8.59 0.78 -10.21
C GLU A 50 -8.30 0.63 -8.72
N PHE A 51 -7.90 1.72 -8.06
CA PHE A 51 -7.90 1.78 -6.61
C PHE A 51 -8.92 2.82 -6.12
N LEU A 52 -9.47 2.57 -4.94
CA LEU A 52 -10.44 3.42 -4.26
C LEU A 52 -9.84 3.96 -2.95
N PRO A 53 -10.43 5.01 -2.37
CA PRO A 53 -10.00 5.43 -1.03
C PRO A 53 -10.07 4.28 -0.04
N GLY A 54 -9.02 4.12 0.77
CA GLY A 54 -8.89 3.02 1.72
C GLY A 54 -8.16 1.80 1.19
N ASP A 55 -7.89 1.72 -0.11
CA ASP A 55 -7.07 0.65 -0.66
C ASP A 55 -5.59 0.87 -0.31
N ILE A 56 -4.86 -0.23 -0.16
CA ILE A 56 -3.43 -0.20 0.19
C ILE A 56 -2.65 -0.61 -1.04
N LEU A 57 -1.73 0.25 -1.45
CA LEU A 57 -0.88 0.05 -2.62
C LEU A 57 0.52 -0.29 -2.18
N ILE A 58 1.07 -1.38 -2.72
CA ILE A 58 2.41 -1.87 -2.38
C ILE A 58 3.16 -2.15 -3.68
N SER A 59 4.38 -1.64 -3.80
CA SER A 59 5.23 -2.01 -4.93
C SER A 59 5.64 -3.47 -4.84
N ASN A 60 5.33 -4.25 -5.87
CA ASN A 60 5.71 -5.67 -5.95
C ASN A 60 7.11 -5.87 -6.51
N ILE A 61 7.75 -4.80 -6.99
CA ILE A 61 9.14 -4.83 -7.44
C ILE A 61 10.03 -4.36 -6.30
N ARG A 62 11.08 -5.13 -6.01
CA ARG A 62 12.04 -4.85 -4.95
C ARG A 62 11.32 -4.56 -3.62
N PRO A 63 10.62 -5.56 -3.06
CA PRO A 63 9.83 -5.35 -1.83
C PRO A 63 10.65 -4.82 -0.65
N TYR A 64 11.96 -5.01 -0.65
CA TYR A 64 12.85 -4.50 0.38
C TYR A 64 12.91 -2.96 0.44
N PHE A 65 12.43 -2.25 -0.59
CA PHE A 65 12.28 -0.80 -0.54
C PHE A 65 11.12 -0.33 0.32
N ARG A 66 10.22 -1.23 0.73
CA ARG A 66 9.08 -0.94 1.60
C ARG A 66 8.24 0.24 1.10
N LYS A 67 7.86 0.17 -0.16
CA LYS A 67 6.99 1.18 -0.79
C LYS A 67 5.54 0.78 -0.57
N ILE A 68 4.86 1.49 0.31
CA ILE A 68 3.45 1.26 0.67
C ILE A 68 2.74 2.59 0.85
N TRP A 69 1.47 2.64 0.46
CA TRP A 69 0.65 3.84 0.57
C TRP A 69 -0.82 3.48 0.84
N LEU A 70 -1.42 4.16 1.81
CA LEU A 70 -2.87 4.07 2.07
C LEU A 70 -3.56 5.14 1.23
N SER A 71 -4.41 4.71 0.31
CA SER A 71 -5.08 5.61 -0.64
C SER A 71 -6.11 6.50 0.04
N ASP A 72 -6.13 7.78 -0.34
CA ASP A 72 -7.12 8.77 0.05
C ASP A 72 -7.94 9.28 -1.15
N LYS A 73 -7.79 8.66 -2.31
CA LYS A 73 -8.46 9.06 -3.54
C LYS A 73 -8.72 7.85 -4.42
N LYS A 74 -9.45 8.06 -5.52
CA LYS A 74 -9.66 7.09 -6.58
C LYS A 74 -8.64 7.31 -7.69
N GLY A 75 -8.14 6.24 -8.26
CA GLY A 75 -7.21 6.32 -9.38
C GLY A 75 -6.87 4.95 -9.93
N GLY A 76 -5.75 4.86 -10.60
CA GLY A 76 -5.25 3.62 -11.19
C GLY A 76 -3.81 3.35 -10.84
N CYS A 77 -3.42 2.09 -10.85
CA CYS A 77 -2.04 1.69 -10.59
C CYS A 77 -1.52 0.71 -11.64
N SER A 78 -0.20 0.66 -11.77
CA SER A 78 0.44 -0.24 -12.72
C SER A 78 0.32 -1.70 -12.26
N SER A 79 0.56 -2.63 -13.18
CA SER A 79 0.53 -4.07 -12.88
C SER A 79 1.63 -4.50 -11.89
N ASP A 80 2.65 -3.68 -11.69
CA ASP A 80 3.72 -3.93 -10.72
C ASP A 80 3.39 -3.43 -9.33
N VAL A 81 2.23 -2.83 -9.14
CA VAL A 81 1.73 -2.38 -7.84
C VAL A 81 0.60 -3.31 -7.40
N LEU A 82 0.70 -3.81 -6.18
CA LEU A 82 -0.36 -4.60 -5.55
C LEU A 82 -1.40 -3.65 -4.99
N CYS A 83 -2.66 -3.79 -5.41
CA CYS A 83 -3.78 -3.03 -4.86
C CYS A 83 -4.57 -3.96 -3.93
N ILE A 84 -4.46 -3.74 -2.64
CA ILE A 84 -5.06 -4.59 -1.61
C ILE A 84 -6.21 -3.86 -0.95
N ARG A 85 -7.36 -4.52 -0.89
CA ARG A 85 -8.60 -3.98 -0.33
C ARG A 85 -9.03 -4.78 0.88
N ALA A 86 -9.36 -4.09 1.97
CA ALA A 86 -9.90 -4.71 3.17
C ALA A 86 -11.28 -5.34 2.90
N LEU A 87 -11.49 -6.54 3.40
CA LEU A 87 -12.80 -7.19 3.39
C LEU A 87 -13.66 -6.67 4.55
N PRO A 88 -15.00 -6.87 4.50
CA PRO A 88 -15.87 -6.50 5.63
C PRO A 88 -15.38 -7.08 6.95
N GLY A 89 -15.37 -6.26 7.99
CA GLY A 89 -14.83 -6.64 9.30
C GLY A 89 -13.36 -6.31 9.51
N THR A 90 -12.69 -5.79 8.48
CA THR A 90 -11.30 -5.33 8.56
C THR A 90 -11.24 -3.82 8.34
N ASP A 91 -10.63 -3.12 9.28
CA ASP A 91 -10.40 -1.67 9.18
C ASP A 91 -9.23 -1.41 8.20
N SER A 92 -9.46 -0.56 7.19
CA SER A 92 -8.46 -0.27 6.16
C SER A 92 -7.18 0.35 6.73
N THR A 93 -7.32 1.27 7.68
CA THR A 93 -6.16 1.91 8.31
C THR A 93 -5.38 0.90 9.15
N TYR A 94 -6.08 0.03 9.87
CA TYR A 94 -5.44 -1.06 10.60
C TYR A 94 -4.68 -1.99 9.66
N LEU A 95 -5.30 -2.36 8.54
CA LEU A 95 -4.66 -3.21 7.53
C LEU A 95 -3.40 -2.54 6.97
N TYR A 96 -3.44 -1.24 6.72
CA TYR A 96 -2.25 -0.49 6.29
C TYR A 96 -1.10 -0.64 7.29
N TYR A 97 -1.36 -0.46 8.59
CA TYR A 97 -0.31 -0.60 9.61
C TYR A 97 0.15 -2.04 9.77
N LEU A 98 -0.76 -2.99 9.63
CA LEU A 98 -0.42 -4.42 9.65
C LEU A 98 0.56 -4.75 8.53
N LEU A 99 0.30 -4.28 7.31
CA LEU A 99 1.14 -4.51 6.14
C LEU A 99 2.38 -3.61 6.09
N SER A 100 2.46 -2.60 6.94
CA SER A 100 3.62 -1.71 7.03
C SER A 100 4.76 -2.29 7.87
N GLN A 101 4.53 -3.41 8.54
CA GLN A 101 5.55 -4.03 9.39
C GLN A 101 6.70 -4.59 8.56
N ASP A 102 7.91 -4.47 9.09
CA ASP A 102 9.09 -5.04 8.45
C ASP A 102 8.98 -6.55 8.29
N SER A 103 8.34 -7.23 9.25
CA SER A 103 8.08 -8.68 9.18
C SER A 103 7.25 -9.08 7.96
N PHE A 104 6.31 -8.23 7.53
CA PHE A 104 5.55 -8.48 6.31
C PHE A 104 6.44 -8.40 5.07
N PHE A 105 7.26 -7.36 4.95
CA PHE A 105 8.16 -7.22 3.80
C PHE A 105 9.24 -8.31 3.78
N ASP A 106 9.73 -8.73 4.94
CA ASP A 106 10.65 -9.87 5.04
C ASP A 106 9.99 -11.16 4.55
N TYR A 107 8.73 -11.38 4.91
CA TYR A 107 7.95 -12.51 4.43
C TYR A 107 7.76 -12.45 2.91
N VAL A 108 7.41 -11.29 2.36
CA VAL A 108 7.29 -11.10 0.90
C VAL A 108 8.61 -11.42 0.21
N MET A 109 9.72 -10.96 0.76
CA MET A 109 11.05 -11.23 0.21
C MET A 109 11.41 -12.70 0.24
N SER A 110 10.96 -13.44 1.25
CA SER A 110 11.23 -14.88 1.36
C SER A 110 10.64 -15.69 0.19
N GLY A 111 9.56 -15.22 -0.40
CA GLY A 111 8.94 -15.85 -1.57
C GLY A 111 9.24 -15.15 -2.89
N ALA A 112 10.04 -14.09 -2.87
CA ALA A 112 10.34 -13.31 -4.05
C ALA A 112 11.26 -14.06 -5.02
N LYS A 113 11.05 -13.80 -6.32
CA LYS A 113 11.84 -14.41 -7.40
C LYS A 113 12.60 -13.32 -8.17
N GLY A 114 13.80 -13.66 -8.64
CA GLY A 114 14.68 -12.76 -9.37
C GLY A 114 15.81 -12.23 -8.50
N CYS A 115 16.98 -11.96 -9.11
CA CYS A 115 18.18 -11.54 -8.40
C CYS A 115 18.32 -10.01 -8.34
N LYS A 116 18.16 -9.34 -9.50
CA LYS A 116 18.35 -7.88 -9.62
C LYS A 116 17.06 -7.10 -9.35
N MET A 117 15.93 -7.65 -9.79
CA MET A 117 14.60 -7.06 -9.57
C MET A 117 13.67 -8.11 -8.98
N PRO A 118 13.84 -8.45 -7.70
CA PRO A 118 12.97 -9.46 -7.09
C PRO A 118 11.52 -8.99 -7.10
N ARG A 119 10.60 -9.91 -7.41
CA ARG A 119 9.16 -9.69 -7.38
C ARG A 119 8.54 -10.63 -6.36
N GLY A 120 7.64 -10.12 -5.54
CA GLY A 120 6.87 -10.93 -4.62
C GLY A 120 5.92 -11.88 -5.36
N ASP A 121 5.64 -12.99 -4.73
CA ASP A 121 4.66 -13.98 -5.21
C ASP A 121 3.29 -13.62 -4.62
N LYS A 122 2.35 -13.24 -5.47
CA LYS A 122 1.01 -12.79 -5.05
C LYS A 122 0.26 -13.84 -4.24
N SER A 123 0.40 -15.12 -4.60
CA SER A 123 -0.27 -16.21 -3.88
C SER A 123 0.35 -16.42 -2.51
N GLN A 124 1.67 -16.39 -2.42
CA GLN A 124 2.39 -16.56 -1.17
C GLN A 124 2.10 -15.38 -0.22
N ILE A 125 2.01 -14.16 -0.72
CA ILE A 125 1.70 -12.97 0.10
C ILE A 125 0.37 -13.16 0.85
N MET A 126 -0.64 -13.67 0.18
CA MET A 126 -1.98 -13.89 0.78
C MET A 126 -2.02 -15.01 1.80
N GLN A 127 -0.97 -15.83 1.89
CA GLN A 127 -0.84 -16.89 2.89
C GLN A 127 -0.16 -16.41 4.19
N TRP A 128 0.24 -15.14 4.25
CA TRP A 128 0.88 -14.61 5.46
C TRP A 128 -0.03 -14.78 6.68
N ASP A 129 0.54 -15.33 7.75
CA ASP A 129 -0.23 -15.60 8.96
C ASP A 129 -0.43 -14.31 9.76
N VAL A 130 -1.69 -14.01 10.07
CA VAL A 130 -2.09 -12.79 10.76
C VAL A 130 -3.03 -13.13 11.91
N ALA A 131 -3.00 -12.29 12.94
CA ALA A 131 -4.00 -12.29 14.00
C ALA A 131 -4.83 -11.01 13.86
N LEU A 132 -6.16 -11.15 13.81
CA LEU A 132 -7.06 -10.02 13.66
C LEU A 132 -7.84 -9.81 14.95
N PRO A 133 -7.64 -8.70 15.68
CA PRO A 133 -8.48 -8.34 16.80
C PRO A 133 -9.89 -7.97 16.34
N ASN A 134 -10.83 -7.77 17.27
CA ASN A 134 -12.17 -7.32 16.89
C ASN A 134 -12.11 -5.92 16.25
N PHE A 135 -13.18 -5.53 15.56
CA PHE A 135 -13.20 -4.30 14.78
C PHE A 135 -12.93 -3.05 15.63
N GLU A 136 -13.50 -2.98 16.84
CA GLU A 136 -13.25 -1.84 17.74
C GLU A 136 -11.79 -1.72 18.13
N ALA A 137 -11.14 -2.84 18.44
CA ALA A 137 -9.71 -2.86 18.76
C ALA A 137 -8.86 -2.45 17.57
N GLN A 138 -9.19 -2.94 16.37
CA GLN A 138 -8.52 -2.52 15.12
C GLN A 138 -8.59 -1.01 14.94
N HIS A 139 -9.79 -0.45 15.05
CA HIS A 139 -10.02 0.97 14.88
C HIS A 139 -9.26 1.81 15.90
N ARG A 140 -9.24 1.37 17.15
CA ARG A 140 -8.54 2.04 18.25
C ARG A 140 -7.02 2.04 18.02
N ILE A 141 -6.46 0.89 17.67
CA ILE A 141 -5.02 0.75 17.36
C ILE A 141 -4.66 1.62 16.16
N ALA A 142 -5.44 1.56 15.10
CA ALA A 142 -5.22 2.35 13.89
C ALA A 142 -5.26 3.85 14.18
N SER A 143 -6.21 4.30 15.00
CA SER A 143 -6.33 5.72 15.37
C SER A 143 -5.11 6.22 16.14
N ILE A 144 -4.59 5.41 17.05
CA ILE A 144 -3.38 5.76 17.83
C ILE A 144 -2.17 5.87 16.90
N LEU A 145 -1.97 4.87 16.03
CA LEU A 145 -0.83 4.85 15.12
C LEU A 145 -0.90 5.99 14.11
N LYS A 146 -2.10 6.28 13.60
CA LYS A 146 -2.31 7.41 12.68
C LYS A 146 -1.99 8.75 13.37
N SER A 147 -2.39 8.93 14.61
CA SER A 147 -2.07 10.15 15.38
C SER A 147 -0.57 10.32 15.55
N ILE A 148 0.16 9.23 15.78
CA ILE A 148 1.63 9.26 15.89
C ILE A 148 2.24 9.66 14.54
N ASP A 149 1.80 9.06 13.44
CA ASP A 149 2.28 9.39 12.10
C ASP A 149 2.00 10.85 11.73
N ASP A 150 0.81 11.35 12.02
CA ASP A 150 0.44 12.73 11.75
C ASP A 150 1.32 13.70 12.55
N ASN A 151 1.67 13.37 13.79
CA ASN A 151 2.60 14.15 14.62
C ASN A 151 4.02 14.14 14.06
N ILE A 152 4.49 12.99 13.57
CA ILE A 152 5.82 12.89 12.95
C ILE A 152 5.88 13.75 11.69
N GLN A 153 4.85 13.70 10.84
CA GLN A 153 4.77 14.51 9.63
C GLN A 153 4.76 16.01 9.96
N LEU A 154 4.00 16.41 10.98
CA LEU A 154 3.94 17.80 11.41
C LEU A 154 5.30 18.28 11.92
N LYS A 155 6.00 17.49 12.73
CA LYS A 155 7.33 17.82 13.21
C LYS A 155 8.34 17.94 12.09
N ASN A 156 8.29 17.04 11.12
CA ASN A 156 9.16 17.10 9.95
C ASN A 156 8.89 18.34 9.11
N TRP A 157 7.62 18.70 8.94
CA TRP A 157 7.23 19.93 8.24
C TRP A 157 7.74 21.17 8.96
N ILE A 158 7.57 21.25 10.28
CA ILE A 158 8.05 22.37 11.12
C ILE A 158 9.56 22.49 10.99
N ASN A 159 10.29 21.39 11.16
CA ASN A 159 11.76 21.41 11.07
C ASN A 159 12.23 21.85 9.69
N HIS A 160 11.58 21.39 8.62
CA HIS A 160 11.92 21.79 7.25
C HIS A 160 11.68 23.30 7.02
N ASN A 161 10.63 23.85 7.59
CA ASN A 161 10.25 25.25 7.36
C ASN A 161 10.91 26.24 8.33
N LEU A 162 11.55 25.76 9.42
CA LEU A 162 12.27 26.60 10.37
C LEU A 162 13.78 26.69 10.08
N THR A 163 14.27 25.90 9.17
CA THR A 163 15.65 25.96 8.68
C THR A 163 15.70 26.64 7.35
#